data_1d3bf11c8ae6b605239ed8a16c069fd2
#
_entry.id   1d3bf11c8ae6b605239ed8a16c069fd2
#
_cell.length_a   1.000
_cell.length_b   1.000
_cell.length_c   1.000
_cell.angle_alpha   90.00
_cell.angle_beta   90.00
_cell.angle_gamma   90.00
#
_symmetry.space_group_name_H-M   'P 1'
#
loop_
_entity.id
_entity.type
_entity.pdbx_description
1 polymer ?
#
loop_
_entity_poly.entity_id
_entity_poly.type
_entity_poly.pdbx_seq_one_letter_code
_entity_poly.pdbx_strand_id
1 'polypeptide(L)'
;VRPARDGLKVGGHQASCASAATLLTALYMDALRPEDRVAVKPHASPVFHAIMYLLGRQTQEKMQDFRALGGVQSYPSRTKDTNDVDFSTGSVGLGVATTLFASLIQDYTLAHGQMAEGVRKGRMVALMGDAELDEGNVFEALLEGWKQKVGNLWWIIDYNRQSLDGVINEFLFTKIQDFFGTMDWNVVTLKYGKKLEAAFKGPAGEALMHWIDECPNDLYSALTFKGGPAWRDHLKRDLRGTSGLNLLLDSHDDEGLHTLMTNLAGHDMESILEAFYAADQEDQPQCFVAYTIKGFGMPLQGHKDNHAGLMSPEQMAEFKEHMKVSDGEEWDRFAGLSSDARELSNFLETVPFAASGERRHNSPKVHIPQRFETKPTERAATQF
;
A
#
# COMPACT_ATOMS: atom_id res chain seq x y z
N VAL A 1 -2.92 19.26 4.47
CA VAL A 1 -1.86 20.13 5.02
C VAL A 1 -2.51 21.28 5.77
N ARG A 2 -2.09 21.54 6.99
CA ARG A 2 -2.50 22.66 7.81
C ARG A 2 -1.31 23.37 8.43
N PRO A 3 -1.39 24.65 8.76
CA PRO A 3 -0.36 25.33 9.51
C PRO A 3 -0.32 24.82 10.96
N ALA A 4 0.85 24.54 11.50
CA ALA A 4 1.05 24.33 12.92
C ALA A 4 1.11 25.67 13.68
N ARG A 5 1.03 25.64 15.03
CA ARG A 5 1.09 26.86 15.87
C ARG A 5 2.40 27.65 15.69
N ASP A 6 3.48 26.95 15.34
CA ASP A 6 4.81 27.53 15.07
C ASP A 6 5.00 27.94 13.60
N GLY A 7 3.93 27.93 12.79
CA GLY A 7 3.98 28.27 11.37
C GLY A 7 4.51 27.18 10.45
N LEU A 8 4.91 26.02 10.99
CA LEU A 8 5.32 24.88 10.17
C LEU A 8 4.11 24.21 9.49
N LYS A 9 4.32 23.71 8.28
CA LYS A 9 3.30 22.92 7.58
C LYS A 9 3.17 21.54 8.22
N VAL A 10 1.93 21.14 8.53
CA VAL A 10 1.62 19.79 8.99
C VAL A 10 0.98 19.02 7.86
N GLY A 11 1.59 17.93 7.44
CA GLY A 11 1.09 17.07 6.37
C GLY A 11 1.63 15.64 6.51
N GLY A 12 1.08 14.73 5.71
CA GLY A 12 1.56 13.36 5.56
C GLY A 12 2.55 13.22 4.41
N HIS A 13 2.89 11.97 4.09
CA HIS A 13 3.73 11.63 2.94
C HIS A 13 2.84 11.46 1.69
N GLN A 14 2.55 12.57 1.01
CA GLN A 14 1.62 12.59 -0.13
C GLN A 14 2.03 11.60 -1.23
N ALA A 15 3.31 11.56 -1.59
CA ALA A 15 3.80 10.67 -2.63
C ALA A 15 3.68 9.18 -2.27
N SER A 16 3.93 8.81 -1.01
CA SER A 16 3.71 7.43 -0.52
C SER A 16 2.23 7.04 -0.50
N CYS A 17 1.35 8.00 -0.23
CA CYS A 17 -0.08 7.80 -0.32
C CYS A 17 -0.49 7.49 -1.76
N ALA A 18 -0.06 8.32 -2.70
CA ALA A 18 -0.40 8.18 -4.12
C ALA A 18 0.13 6.87 -4.71
N SER A 19 1.34 6.43 -4.32
CA SER A 19 1.89 5.16 -4.80
C SER A 19 1.08 3.95 -4.33
N ALA A 20 0.53 3.98 -3.12
CA ALA A 20 -0.19 2.87 -2.51
C ALA A 20 -1.73 2.93 -2.71
N ALA A 21 -2.27 4.01 -3.27
CA ALA A 21 -3.71 4.25 -3.30
C ALA A 21 -4.48 3.13 -4.03
N THR A 22 -4.04 2.70 -5.21
CA THR A 22 -4.70 1.66 -5.99
C THR A 22 -4.66 0.32 -5.26
N LEU A 23 -3.50 -0.04 -4.69
CA LEU A 23 -3.33 -1.28 -3.91
C LEU A 23 -4.27 -1.30 -2.69
N LEU A 24 -4.32 -0.22 -1.93
CA LEU A 24 -5.21 -0.12 -0.77
C LEU A 24 -6.69 -0.12 -1.18
N THR A 25 -7.03 0.51 -2.30
CA THR A 25 -8.40 0.50 -2.82
C THR A 25 -8.82 -0.92 -3.20
N ALA A 26 -8.03 -1.63 -4.00
CA ALA A 26 -8.29 -3.03 -4.37
C ALA A 26 -8.43 -3.92 -3.12
N LEU A 27 -7.53 -3.74 -2.17
CA LEU A 27 -7.51 -4.52 -0.94
C LEU A 27 -8.78 -4.28 -0.10
N TYR A 28 -9.09 -3.03 0.26
CA TYR A 28 -10.18 -2.70 1.18
C TYR A 28 -11.56 -2.73 0.55
N MET A 29 -11.69 -2.43 -0.76
CA MET A 29 -12.99 -2.36 -1.42
C MET A 29 -13.44 -3.71 -2.00
N ASP A 30 -12.53 -4.68 -2.13
CA ASP A 30 -12.86 -5.97 -2.75
C ASP A 30 -12.23 -7.15 -2.03
N ALA A 31 -10.89 -7.23 -1.95
CA ALA A 31 -10.20 -8.47 -1.61
C ALA A 31 -10.28 -8.87 -0.13
N LEU A 32 -10.38 -7.90 0.80
CA LEU A 32 -10.39 -8.20 2.24
C LEU A 32 -11.71 -8.85 2.68
N ARG A 33 -11.57 -9.88 3.50
CA ARG A 33 -12.66 -10.54 4.21
C ARG A 33 -12.84 -9.93 5.61
N PRO A 34 -13.99 -10.13 6.25
CA PRO A 34 -14.23 -9.64 7.61
C PRO A 34 -13.19 -10.10 8.63
N GLU A 35 -12.68 -11.32 8.48
CA GLU A 35 -11.74 -11.95 9.39
C GLU A 35 -10.29 -11.48 9.20
N ASP A 36 -9.96 -10.91 8.04
CA ASP A 36 -8.60 -10.48 7.72
C ASP A 36 -8.14 -9.31 8.60
N ARG A 37 -6.85 -9.22 8.83
CA ARG A 37 -6.20 -8.14 9.59
C ARG A 37 -5.09 -7.53 8.77
N VAL A 38 -4.98 -6.21 8.81
CA VAL A 38 -4.08 -5.45 7.93
C VAL A 38 -3.12 -4.58 8.71
N ALA A 39 -1.82 -4.78 8.47
CA ALA A 39 -0.78 -3.83 8.83
C ALA A 39 -0.57 -2.87 7.65
N VAL A 40 -1.07 -1.65 7.80
CA VAL A 40 -0.99 -0.63 6.74
C VAL A 40 0.38 0.03 6.75
N LYS A 41 0.99 0.18 5.58
CA LYS A 41 2.23 0.94 5.38
C LYS A 41 2.16 2.27 6.14
N PRO A 42 3.14 2.58 7.03
CA PRO A 42 3.08 3.76 7.89
C PRO A 42 2.81 5.06 7.12
N HIS A 43 3.55 5.27 6.04
CA HIS A 43 3.47 6.50 5.23
C HIS A 43 2.19 6.59 4.36
N ALA A 44 1.42 5.51 4.23
CA ALA A 44 0.13 5.49 3.54
C ALA A 44 -1.08 5.68 4.47
N SER A 45 -0.86 6.06 5.73
CA SER A 45 -1.94 6.24 6.71
C SER A 45 -3.03 7.22 6.25
N PRO A 46 -2.75 8.36 5.58
CA PRO A 46 -3.80 9.24 5.07
C PRO A 46 -4.78 8.55 4.10
N VAL A 47 -4.30 7.66 3.22
CA VAL A 47 -5.17 6.87 2.33
C VAL A 47 -6.01 5.89 3.14
N PHE A 48 -5.43 5.20 4.12
CA PHE A 48 -6.18 4.33 5.00
C PHE A 48 -7.29 5.09 5.75
N HIS A 49 -6.99 6.26 6.32
CA HIS A 49 -8.01 7.07 6.98
C HIS A 49 -9.08 7.58 6.02
N ALA A 50 -8.71 7.90 4.77
CA ALA A 50 -9.67 8.28 3.73
C ALA A 50 -10.60 7.10 3.38
N ILE A 51 -10.08 5.89 3.24
CA ILE A 51 -10.89 4.68 3.06
C ILE A 51 -11.85 4.49 4.23
N MET A 52 -11.38 4.64 5.47
CA MET A 52 -12.25 4.56 6.65
C MET A 52 -13.33 5.65 6.65
N TYR A 53 -13.02 6.85 6.15
CA TYR A 53 -14.00 7.92 5.95
C TYR A 53 -15.05 7.55 4.90
N LEU A 54 -14.63 7.03 3.76
CA LEU A 54 -15.56 6.54 2.72
C LEU A 54 -16.51 5.45 3.25
N LEU A 55 -16.00 4.55 4.09
CA LEU A 55 -16.77 3.48 4.73
C LEU A 55 -17.59 3.95 5.96
N GLY A 56 -17.61 5.26 6.26
CA GLY A 56 -18.36 5.81 7.41
C GLY A 56 -17.75 5.47 8.78
N ARG A 57 -16.51 4.99 8.83
CA ARG A 57 -15.78 4.57 10.05
C ARG A 57 -14.79 5.60 10.57
N GLN A 58 -14.73 6.77 9.94
CA GLN A 58 -13.92 7.91 10.33
C GLN A 58 -14.70 9.20 10.12
N THR A 59 -14.39 10.26 10.86
CA THR A 59 -15.08 11.55 10.75
C THR A 59 -14.22 12.61 10.08
N GLN A 60 -14.88 13.56 9.43
CA GLN A 60 -14.22 14.70 8.79
C GLN A 60 -13.42 15.54 9.81
N GLU A 61 -13.97 15.79 10.99
CA GLU A 61 -13.32 16.60 12.02
C GLU A 61 -11.98 15.99 12.43
N LYS A 62 -11.93 14.67 12.64
CA LYS A 62 -10.69 13.98 12.98
C LYS A 62 -9.68 13.98 11.83
N MET A 63 -10.15 13.88 10.59
CA MET A 63 -9.31 13.99 9.41
C MET A 63 -8.71 15.40 9.28
N GLN A 64 -9.49 16.44 9.52
CA GLN A 64 -9.03 17.84 9.52
C GLN A 64 -7.99 18.09 10.61
N ASP A 65 -8.11 17.42 11.74
CA ASP A 65 -7.14 17.44 12.84
C ASP A 65 -5.99 16.45 12.69
N PHE A 66 -5.64 16.06 11.47
CA PHE A 66 -4.51 15.17 11.19
C PHE A 66 -3.25 15.61 11.97
N ARG A 67 -2.66 14.70 12.75
CA ARG A 67 -1.50 14.89 13.63
C ARG A 67 -1.74 15.87 14.79
N ALA A 68 -2.96 16.32 15.03
CA ALA A 68 -3.29 17.05 16.24
C ALA A 68 -3.71 16.10 17.37
N LEU A 69 -3.76 16.62 18.59
CA LEU A 69 -4.28 15.87 19.72
C LEU A 69 -5.77 15.57 19.49
N GLY A 70 -6.14 14.31 19.53
CA GLY A 70 -7.51 13.85 19.27
C GLY A 70 -7.85 13.62 17.79
N GLY A 71 -7.00 14.08 16.86
CA GLY A 71 -7.14 13.81 15.43
C GLY A 71 -6.52 12.46 15.03
N VAL A 72 -6.60 12.14 13.73
CA VAL A 72 -6.00 10.91 13.19
C VAL A 72 -4.48 10.96 13.25
N GLN A 73 -3.89 9.80 13.50
CA GLN A 73 -2.44 9.68 13.64
C GLN A 73 -1.74 9.69 12.28
N SER A 74 -0.48 10.19 12.26
CA SER A 74 0.35 10.14 11.04
C SER A 74 0.77 8.73 10.65
N TYR A 75 0.75 7.81 11.59
CA TYR A 75 0.94 6.38 11.38
C TYR A 75 -0.18 5.65 12.11
N PRO A 76 -0.81 4.63 11.47
CA PRO A 76 -1.94 3.95 12.09
C PRO A 76 -1.60 3.45 13.49
N SER A 77 -2.47 3.74 14.44
CA SER A 77 -2.26 3.38 15.86
C SER A 77 -3.52 2.76 16.45
N ARG A 78 -3.43 1.49 16.80
CA ARG A 78 -4.53 0.76 17.45
C ARG A 78 -4.96 1.38 18.77
N THR A 79 -4.07 2.09 19.46
CA THR A 79 -4.33 2.66 20.79
C THR A 79 -4.78 4.11 20.77
N LYS A 80 -4.45 4.86 19.70
CA LYS A 80 -4.73 6.31 19.61
C LYS A 80 -5.81 6.64 18.60
N ASP A 81 -5.87 5.92 17.47
CA ASP A 81 -6.94 6.08 16.50
C ASP A 81 -8.23 5.45 17.02
N THR A 82 -9.35 6.04 16.66
CA THR A 82 -10.69 5.56 17.07
C THR A 82 -11.34 4.66 16.02
N ASN A 83 -10.84 4.66 14.80
CA ASN A 83 -11.27 3.77 13.72
C ASN A 83 -10.58 2.39 13.82
N ASP A 84 -10.98 1.49 12.94
CA ASP A 84 -10.57 0.07 12.93
C ASP A 84 -9.12 -0.15 12.48
N VAL A 85 -8.16 0.27 13.27
CA VAL A 85 -6.75 -0.06 13.07
C VAL A 85 -6.46 -1.44 13.66
N ASP A 86 -6.08 -2.40 12.81
CA ASP A 86 -5.75 -3.75 13.25
C ASP A 86 -4.37 -3.81 13.91
N PHE A 87 -3.35 -3.18 13.33
CA PHE A 87 -1.98 -3.14 13.85
C PHE A 87 -1.45 -1.71 13.90
N SER A 88 -0.70 -1.40 14.95
CA SER A 88 0.07 -0.15 15.02
C SER A 88 1.34 -0.29 14.20
N THR A 89 1.52 0.58 13.21
CA THR A 89 2.63 0.49 12.25
C THR A 89 3.59 1.68 12.32
N GLY A 90 3.63 2.37 13.46
CA GLY A 90 4.46 3.56 13.63
C GLY A 90 5.98 3.32 13.58
N SER A 91 6.43 2.09 13.81
CA SER A 91 7.81 1.68 13.60
C SER A 91 7.90 0.89 12.29
N VAL A 92 8.74 1.37 11.38
CA VAL A 92 8.94 0.78 10.05
C VAL A 92 9.35 -0.69 10.19
N GLY A 93 8.75 -1.58 9.37
CA GLY A 93 8.99 -3.02 9.40
C GLY A 93 8.30 -3.78 10.54
N LEU A 94 8.04 -3.13 11.69
CA LEU A 94 7.46 -3.81 12.84
C LEU A 94 6.02 -4.29 12.57
N GLY A 95 5.22 -3.50 11.82
CA GLY A 95 3.88 -3.91 11.41
C GLY A 95 3.90 -5.20 10.60
N VAL A 96 4.87 -5.34 9.71
CA VAL A 96 5.09 -6.53 8.88
C VAL A 96 5.36 -7.75 9.77
N ALA A 97 6.38 -7.66 10.63
CA ALA A 97 6.72 -8.73 11.56
C ALA A 97 5.55 -9.12 12.47
N THR A 98 4.76 -8.14 12.93
CA THR A 98 3.60 -8.38 13.80
C THR A 98 2.53 -9.21 13.10
N THR A 99 2.34 -9.11 11.79
CA THR A 99 1.37 -9.94 11.06
C THR A 99 1.71 -11.42 11.15
N LEU A 100 2.99 -11.78 11.09
CA LEU A 100 3.43 -13.15 11.32
C LEU A 100 3.06 -13.65 12.72
N PHE A 101 3.42 -12.90 13.75
CA PHE A 101 3.15 -13.33 15.13
C PHE A 101 1.64 -13.38 15.41
N ALA A 102 0.85 -12.49 14.80
CA ALA A 102 -0.60 -12.56 14.88
C ALA A 102 -1.15 -13.85 14.22
N SER A 103 -0.56 -14.28 13.11
CA SER A 103 -0.90 -15.54 12.48
C SER A 103 -0.58 -16.75 13.37
N LEU A 104 0.58 -16.77 14.01
CA LEU A 104 0.95 -17.82 14.97
C LEU A 104 -0.01 -17.89 16.16
N ILE A 105 -0.42 -16.73 16.69
CA ILE A 105 -1.43 -16.67 17.76
C ILE A 105 -2.78 -17.20 17.27
N GLN A 106 -3.17 -16.87 16.06
CA GLN A 106 -4.40 -17.38 15.46
C GLN A 106 -4.35 -18.91 15.34
N ASP A 107 -3.25 -19.48 14.87
CA ASP A 107 -3.04 -20.92 14.79
C ASP A 107 -3.07 -21.59 16.16
N TYR A 108 -2.42 -20.96 17.16
CA TYR A 108 -2.44 -21.43 18.54
C TYR A 108 -3.88 -21.46 19.11
N THR A 109 -4.63 -20.38 18.96
CA THR A 109 -6.01 -20.28 19.47
C THR A 109 -6.94 -21.28 18.78
N LEU A 110 -6.76 -21.50 17.48
CA LEU A 110 -7.51 -22.50 16.72
C LEU A 110 -7.18 -23.92 17.21
N ALA A 111 -5.91 -24.26 17.33
CA ALA A 111 -5.47 -25.59 17.77
C ALA A 111 -5.94 -25.95 19.20
N HIS A 112 -6.14 -24.93 20.04
CA HIS A 112 -6.60 -25.11 21.43
C HIS A 112 -8.11 -24.93 21.61
N GLY A 113 -8.88 -24.83 20.50
CA GLY A 113 -10.33 -24.64 20.55
C GLY A 113 -10.77 -23.35 21.24
N GLN A 114 -9.95 -22.31 21.22
CA GLN A 114 -10.21 -21.02 21.86
C GLN A 114 -10.84 -20.00 20.91
N MET A 115 -10.99 -20.34 19.65
CA MET A 115 -11.75 -19.52 18.69
C MET A 115 -13.25 -19.71 18.92
N ALA A 116 -14.02 -18.63 18.82
CA ALA A 116 -15.46 -18.71 18.88
C ALA A 116 -16.01 -19.55 17.73
N GLU A 117 -17.11 -20.25 17.97
CA GLU A 117 -17.77 -21.09 16.97
C GLU A 117 -18.16 -20.26 15.73
N GLY A 118 -17.87 -20.77 14.53
CA GLY A 118 -18.15 -20.09 13.26
C GLY A 118 -17.15 -19.03 12.84
N VAL A 119 -16.16 -18.69 13.67
CA VAL A 119 -15.08 -17.76 13.28
C VAL A 119 -14.10 -18.48 12.35
N ARG A 120 -13.85 -17.88 11.18
CA ARG A 120 -12.88 -18.39 10.20
C ARG A 120 -11.48 -17.85 10.49
N LYS A 121 -10.47 -18.62 10.09
CA LYS A 121 -9.09 -18.14 10.04
C LYS A 121 -8.97 -17.05 8.97
N GLY A 122 -8.58 -15.84 9.39
CA GLY A 122 -8.35 -14.72 8.47
C GLY A 122 -6.91 -14.68 7.97
N ARG A 123 -6.70 -13.95 6.89
CA ARG A 123 -5.36 -13.63 6.41
C ARG A 123 -4.76 -12.50 7.25
N MET A 124 -3.45 -12.57 7.45
CA MET A 124 -2.68 -11.51 8.06
C MET A 124 -1.93 -10.78 6.94
N VAL A 125 -2.42 -9.60 6.58
CA VAL A 125 -1.97 -8.83 5.43
C VAL A 125 -1.05 -7.71 5.89
N ALA A 126 0.11 -7.53 5.24
CA ALA A 126 0.94 -6.35 5.40
C ALA A 126 1.12 -5.64 4.07
N LEU A 127 0.83 -4.34 4.03
CA LEU A 127 1.31 -3.46 2.97
C LEU A 127 2.55 -2.75 3.47
N MET A 128 3.66 -2.88 2.76
CA MET A 128 4.95 -2.29 3.12
C MET A 128 5.56 -1.54 1.94
N GLY A 129 6.48 -0.62 2.21
CA GLY A 129 7.36 -0.06 1.19
C GLY A 129 8.58 -0.94 0.97
N ASP A 130 9.20 -0.82 -0.21
CA ASP A 130 10.45 -1.49 -0.53
C ASP A 130 11.58 -1.17 0.47
N ALA A 131 11.65 0.05 0.99
CA ALA A 131 12.60 0.45 2.03
C ALA A 131 12.33 -0.19 3.41
N GLU A 132 11.15 -0.77 3.65
CA GLU A 132 10.89 -1.52 4.89
C GLU A 132 11.63 -2.86 4.93
N LEU A 133 12.10 -3.34 3.79
CA LEU A 133 12.96 -4.52 3.70
C LEU A 133 14.38 -4.27 4.25
N ASP A 134 14.76 -3.03 4.53
CA ASP A 134 16.02 -2.71 5.22
C ASP A 134 15.95 -3.04 6.72
N GLU A 135 14.76 -3.28 7.26
CA GLU A 135 14.55 -3.57 8.67
C GLU A 135 14.78 -5.06 8.99
N GLY A 136 15.74 -5.35 9.87
CA GLY A 136 16.15 -6.71 10.23
C GLY A 136 15.01 -7.59 10.76
N ASN A 137 14.03 -6.99 11.46
CA ASN A 137 12.87 -7.72 12.00
C ASN A 137 11.97 -8.34 10.92
N VAL A 138 11.98 -7.82 9.70
CA VAL A 138 11.24 -8.40 8.57
C VAL A 138 11.84 -9.75 8.19
N PHE A 139 13.18 -9.83 8.12
CA PHE A 139 13.88 -11.06 7.80
C PHE A 139 13.81 -12.10 8.93
N GLU A 140 13.87 -11.65 10.18
CA GLU A 140 13.66 -12.53 11.34
C GLU A 140 12.26 -13.14 11.33
N ALA A 141 11.23 -12.32 11.05
CA ALA A 141 9.86 -12.79 10.92
C ALA A 141 9.70 -13.76 9.74
N LEU A 142 10.30 -13.46 8.59
CA LEU A 142 10.22 -14.31 7.41
C LEU A 142 10.79 -15.71 7.69
N LEU A 143 11.95 -15.77 8.34
CA LEU A 143 12.58 -17.05 8.74
C LEU A 143 11.72 -17.80 9.76
N GLU A 144 11.13 -17.11 10.72
CA GLU A 144 10.25 -17.74 11.73
C GLU A 144 8.97 -18.27 11.06
N GLY A 145 8.38 -17.53 10.10
CA GLY A 145 7.24 -17.98 9.32
C GLY A 145 7.50 -19.29 8.59
N TRP A 146 8.66 -19.42 7.98
CA TRP A 146 9.09 -20.66 7.33
C TRP A 146 9.21 -21.83 8.31
N LYS A 147 9.87 -21.62 9.46
CA LYS A 147 10.01 -22.66 10.51
C LYS A 147 8.65 -23.15 11.03
N GLN A 148 7.68 -22.25 11.19
CA GLN A 148 6.37 -22.55 11.74
C GLN A 148 5.33 -22.92 10.66
N LYS A 149 5.73 -22.91 9.38
CA LYS A 149 4.86 -23.22 8.23
C LYS A 149 3.58 -22.38 8.20
N VAL A 150 3.71 -21.08 8.43
CA VAL A 150 2.58 -20.15 8.41
C VAL A 150 2.13 -19.93 6.97
N GLY A 151 0.86 -20.21 6.64
CA GLY A 151 0.34 -20.15 5.26
C GLY A 151 -0.54 -18.93 4.95
N ASN A 152 -1.16 -18.29 5.95
CA ASN A 152 -2.17 -17.24 5.73
C ASN A 152 -1.60 -15.81 5.74
N LEU A 153 -0.36 -15.64 5.32
CA LEU A 153 0.29 -14.33 5.20
C LEU A 153 0.21 -13.79 3.78
N TRP A 154 -0.17 -12.53 3.66
CA TRP A 154 -0.10 -11.76 2.42
C TRP A 154 0.75 -10.52 2.67
N TRP A 155 1.96 -10.47 2.11
CA TRP A 155 2.82 -9.29 2.16
C TRP A 155 2.87 -8.63 0.80
N ILE A 156 2.45 -7.37 0.74
CA ILE A 156 2.35 -6.56 -0.48
C ILE A 156 3.44 -5.50 -0.41
N ILE A 157 4.40 -5.56 -1.30
CA ILE A 157 5.49 -4.61 -1.41
C ILE A 157 5.11 -3.54 -2.42
N ASP A 158 4.90 -2.31 -1.96
CA ASP A 158 4.80 -1.12 -2.80
C ASP A 158 6.21 -0.80 -3.34
N TYR A 159 6.56 -1.43 -4.47
CA TYR A 159 7.87 -1.38 -5.08
C TYR A 159 7.98 -0.17 -6.02
N ASN A 160 8.15 1.01 -5.43
CA ASN A 160 8.28 2.27 -6.16
C ASN A 160 9.74 2.63 -6.52
N ARG A 161 10.70 1.85 -6.08
CA ARG A 161 12.14 1.98 -6.39
C ARG A 161 12.77 3.27 -5.86
N GLN A 162 12.18 3.88 -4.85
CA GLN A 162 12.70 5.10 -4.22
C GLN A 162 12.71 4.95 -2.70
N SER A 163 13.90 5.03 -2.11
CA SER A 163 14.10 5.08 -0.66
C SER A 163 14.53 6.47 -0.25
N LEU A 164 13.82 7.10 0.68
CA LEU A 164 14.02 8.50 1.05
C LEU A 164 14.06 9.38 -0.19
N ASP A 165 15.18 10.10 -0.41
CA ASP A 165 15.40 11.00 -1.54
C ASP A 165 16.35 10.39 -2.59
N GLY A 166 16.46 9.08 -2.64
CA GLY A 166 17.29 8.32 -3.57
C GLY A 166 16.51 7.28 -4.36
N VAL A 167 17.04 6.93 -5.53
CA VAL A 167 16.55 5.81 -6.35
C VAL A 167 17.35 4.57 -5.95
N ILE A 168 16.64 3.43 -5.80
CA ILE A 168 17.25 2.16 -5.39
C ILE A 168 18.07 1.57 -6.55
N ASN A 169 19.12 0.83 -6.22
CA ASN A 169 19.93 0.11 -7.21
C ASN A 169 19.07 -0.91 -7.98
N GLU A 170 19.44 -1.10 -9.25
CA GLU A 170 18.91 -2.17 -10.07
C GLU A 170 19.19 -3.54 -9.40
N PHE A 171 18.37 -4.54 -9.74
CA PHE A 171 18.48 -5.93 -9.23
C PHE A 171 17.98 -6.18 -7.79
N LEU A 172 17.54 -5.17 -7.04
CA LEU A 172 16.91 -5.42 -5.73
C LEU A 172 15.69 -6.36 -5.88
N PHE A 173 14.92 -6.19 -6.95
CA PHE A 173 13.79 -7.05 -7.25
C PHE A 173 14.16 -8.54 -7.30
N THR A 174 15.24 -8.89 -8.01
CA THR A 174 15.72 -10.28 -8.08
C THR A 174 16.09 -10.82 -6.70
N LYS A 175 16.71 -9.98 -5.87
CA LYS A 175 17.05 -10.38 -4.49
C LYS A 175 15.81 -10.60 -3.63
N ILE A 176 14.77 -9.78 -3.80
CA ILE A 176 13.49 -9.99 -3.13
C ILE A 176 12.88 -11.32 -3.56
N GLN A 177 12.82 -11.61 -4.86
CA GLN A 177 12.30 -12.87 -5.38
C GLN A 177 13.08 -14.08 -4.82
N ASP A 178 14.40 -14.04 -4.91
CA ASP A 178 15.27 -15.11 -4.41
C ASP A 178 15.05 -15.37 -2.91
N PHE A 179 14.97 -14.29 -2.14
CA PHE A 179 14.86 -14.34 -0.69
C PHE A 179 13.52 -14.94 -0.24
N PHE A 180 12.40 -14.42 -0.77
CA PHE A 180 11.08 -14.95 -0.45
C PHE A 180 10.87 -16.36 -0.99
N GLY A 181 11.35 -16.64 -2.21
CA GLY A 181 11.30 -17.98 -2.81
C GLY A 181 12.07 -19.04 -2.00
N THR A 182 13.23 -18.68 -1.44
CA THR A 182 14.00 -19.55 -0.55
C THR A 182 13.27 -19.90 0.75
N MET A 183 12.33 -19.06 1.16
CA MET A 183 11.47 -19.25 2.35
C MET A 183 10.10 -19.86 2.00
N ASP A 184 9.98 -20.50 0.85
CA ASP A 184 8.76 -21.19 0.38
C ASP A 184 7.55 -20.26 0.21
N TRP A 185 7.76 -18.95 -0.04
CA TRP A 185 6.69 -18.03 -0.39
C TRP A 185 6.40 -18.07 -1.88
N ASN A 186 5.12 -17.96 -2.24
CA ASN A 186 4.74 -17.66 -3.62
C ASN A 186 5.00 -16.17 -3.89
N VAL A 187 5.83 -15.86 -4.89
CA VAL A 187 6.16 -14.49 -5.25
C VAL A 187 5.44 -14.10 -6.53
N VAL A 188 4.48 -13.20 -6.39
CA VAL A 188 3.66 -12.67 -7.47
C VAL A 188 4.22 -11.31 -7.90
N THR A 189 4.70 -11.23 -9.13
CA THR A 189 5.25 -9.98 -9.70
C THR A 189 4.18 -9.21 -10.46
N LEU A 190 3.82 -8.04 -9.95
CA LEU A 190 2.89 -7.10 -10.57
C LEU A 190 3.69 -5.97 -11.23
N LYS A 191 4.24 -6.22 -12.44
CA LYS A 191 5.12 -5.26 -13.13
C LYS A 191 4.40 -4.43 -14.17
N TYR A 192 3.70 -5.04 -15.10
CA TYR A 192 3.06 -4.37 -16.22
C TYR A 192 1.54 -4.37 -16.06
N GLY A 193 0.92 -3.19 -16.24
CA GLY A 193 -0.53 -3.08 -16.30
C GLY A 193 -1.09 -3.49 -17.68
N LYS A 194 -2.39 -3.63 -17.78
CA LYS A 194 -3.08 -4.15 -18.96
C LYS A 194 -2.80 -3.36 -20.24
N LYS A 195 -2.59 -2.03 -20.15
CA LYS A 195 -2.23 -1.21 -21.31
C LYS A 195 -0.85 -1.56 -21.86
N LEU A 196 0.15 -1.74 -20.99
CA LEU A 196 1.48 -2.18 -21.39
C LEU A 196 1.45 -3.60 -21.95
N GLU A 197 0.76 -4.54 -21.29
CA GLU A 197 0.60 -5.90 -21.80
C GLU A 197 -0.04 -5.94 -23.20
N ALA A 198 -1.01 -5.07 -23.43
CA ALA A 198 -1.64 -4.92 -24.78
C ALA A 198 -0.65 -4.35 -25.79
N ALA A 199 0.14 -3.33 -25.43
CA ALA A 199 1.14 -2.74 -26.31
C ALA A 199 2.27 -3.73 -26.66
N PHE A 200 2.65 -4.61 -25.76
CA PHE A 200 3.67 -5.65 -25.99
C PHE A 200 3.25 -6.67 -27.08
N LYS A 201 1.96 -6.86 -27.28
CA LYS A 201 1.42 -7.73 -28.35
C LYS A 201 1.42 -7.05 -29.73
N GLY A 202 1.67 -5.75 -29.75
CA GLY A 202 1.64 -4.93 -30.96
C GLY A 202 3.01 -4.80 -31.65
N PRO A 203 3.07 -4.01 -32.74
CA PRO A 203 4.30 -3.67 -33.42
C PRO A 203 5.31 -3.00 -32.46
N ALA A 204 6.57 -3.39 -32.51
CA ALA A 204 7.64 -2.99 -31.60
C ALA A 204 7.44 -3.41 -30.13
N GLY A 205 6.43 -4.22 -29.81
CA GLY A 205 6.06 -4.55 -28.43
C GLY A 205 7.16 -5.28 -27.66
N GLU A 206 7.83 -6.26 -28.26
CA GLU A 206 8.96 -6.98 -27.64
C GLU A 206 10.14 -6.04 -27.34
N ALA A 207 10.45 -5.14 -28.27
CA ALA A 207 11.51 -4.16 -28.07
C ALA A 207 11.15 -3.12 -27.01
N LEU A 208 9.88 -2.72 -26.92
CA LEU A 208 9.39 -1.85 -25.86
C LEU A 208 9.49 -2.51 -24.49
N MET A 209 9.07 -3.77 -24.38
CA MET A 209 9.16 -4.54 -23.13
C MET A 209 10.60 -4.64 -22.68
N HIS A 210 11.50 -5.06 -23.56
CA HIS A 210 12.93 -5.17 -23.27
C HIS A 210 13.54 -3.81 -22.86
N TRP A 211 13.19 -2.73 -23.55
CA TRP A 211 13.64 -1.39 -23.19
C TRP A 211 13.18 -0.97 -21.79
N ILE A 212 11.93 -1.27 -21.41
CA ILE A 212 11.42 -0.98 -20.05
C ILE A 212 12.14 -1.83 -19.01
N ASP A 213 12.45 -3.09 -19.33
CA ASP A 213 13.14 -4.00 -18.42
C ASP A 213 14.58 -3.58 -18.12
N GLU A 214 15.25 -3.01 -19.12
CA GLU A 214 16.63 -2.55 -19.00
C GLU A 214 16.77 -1.07 -18.66
N CYS A 215 15.65 -0.32 -18.65
CA CYS A 215 15.66 1.10 -18.32
C CYS A 215 16.13 1.32 -16.88
N PRO A 216 17.24 2.07 -16.66
CA PRO A 216 17.68 2.40 -15.31
C PRO A 216 16.58 3.07 -14.50
N ASN A 217 16.48 2.75 -13.22
CA ASN A 217 15.43 3.26 -12.33
C ASN A 217 15.41 4.80 -12.24
N ASP A 218 16.58 5.43 -12.24
CA ASP A 218 16.72 6.88 -12.24
C ASP A 218 16.25 7.53 -13.54
N LEU A 219 16.55 6.90 -14.69
CA LEU A 219 16.06 7.34 -15.98
C LEU A 219 14.54 7.18 -16.07
N TYR A 220 14.01 6.03 -15.68
CA TYR A 220 12.56 5.81 -15.67
C TYR A 220 11.82 6.84 -14.80
N SER A 221 12.34 7.13 -13.60
CA SER A 221 11.80 8.15 -12.71
C SER A 221 11.86 9.55 -13.33
N ALA A 222 12.99 9.90 -13.96
CA ALA A 222 13.15 11.19 -14.62
C ALA A 222 12.22 11.37 -15.83
N LEU A 223 12.00 10.32 -16.63
CA LEU A 223 11.08 10.34 -17.76
C LEU A 223 9.62 10.41 -17.29
N THR A 224 9.28 9.69 -16.22
CA THR A 224 7.97 9.80 -15.58
C THR A 224 7.67 11.22 -15.13
N PHE A 225 8.64 11.90 -14.51
CA PHE A 225 8.48 13.29 -14.09
C PHE A 225 8.39 14.27 -15.26
N LYS A 226 9.17 14.06 -16.34
CA LYS A 226 9.21 14.95 -17.51
C LYS A 226 8.01 14.75 -18.47
N GLY A 227 7.32 13.62 -18.38
CA GLY A 227 6.11 13.36 -19.15
C GLY A 227 6.31 12.89 -20.59
N GLY A 228 5.23 12.89 -21.35
CA GLY A 228 5.13 12.29 -22.69
C GLY A 228 6.16 12.71 -23.72
N PRO A 229 6.48 14.00 -23.87
CA PRO A 229 7.53 14.43 -24.82
C PRO A 229 8.89 13.78 -24.53
N ALA A 230 9.27 13.68 -23.26
CA ALA A 230 10.53 13.05 -22.88
C ALA A 230 10.55 11.55 -23.15
N TRP A 231 9.43 10.85 -22.86
CA TRP A 231 9.25 9.45 -23.24
C TRP A 231 9.41 9.25 -24.73
N ARG A 232 8.72 10.07 -25.55
CA ARG A 232 8.75 9.99 -27.00
C ARG A 232 10.16 10.16 -27.57
N ASP A 233 10.89 11.16 -27.08
CA ASP A 233 12.25 11.46 -27.55
C ASP A 233 13.21 10.32 -27.20
N HIS A 234 13.12 9.76 -26.00
CA HIS A 234 13.97 8.65 -25.58
C HIS A 234 13.66 7.36 -26.37
N LEU A 235 12.38 6.99 -26.51
CA LEU A 235 12.00 5.82 -27.29
C LEU A 235 12.41 5.93 -28.75
N LYS A 236 12.23 7.09 -29.39
CA LYS A 236 12.71 7.34 -30.76
C LYS A 236 14.21 7.18 -30.92
N ARG A 237 14.97 7.63 -29.93
CA ARG A 237 16.42 7.53 -29.94
C ARG A 237 16.90 6.11 -29.73
N ASP A 238 16.42 5.48 -28.66
CA ASP A 238 16.94 4.21 -28.14
C ASP A 238 16.45 3.01 -28.95
N LEU A 239 15.21 3.07 -29.46
CA LEU A 239 14.61 2.03 -30.30
C LEU A 239 14.69 2.35 -31.82
N ARG A 240 15.62 3.24 -32.20
CA ARG A 240 15.81 3.63 -33.61
C ARG A 240 16.03 2.41 -34.51
N GLY A 241 15.23 2.31 -35.57
CA GLY A 241 15.33 1.21 -36.53
C GLY A 241 14.48 -0.01 -36.18
N THR A 242 13.83 -0.03 -35.02
CA THR A 242 12.87 -1.10 -34.67
C THR A 242 11.64 -1.03 -35.55
N SER A 243 11.29 -2.15 -36.14
CA SER A 243 10.07 -2.25 -36.99
C SER A 243 8.82 -1.99 -36.14
N GLY A 244 7.93 -1.15 -36.65
CA GLY A 244 6.68 -0.83 -35.95
C GLY A 244 6.77 0.28 -34.91
N LEU A 245 7.97 0.81 -34.58
CA LEU A 245 8.13 1.88 -33.59
C LEU A 245 7.31 3.13 -33.92
N ASN A 246 7.36 3.58 -35.19
CA ASN A 246 6.57 4.75 -35.61
C ASN A 246 5.08 4.51 -35.41
N LEU A 247 4.59 3.32 -35.75
CA LEU A 247 3.17 2.98 -35.57
C LEU A 247 2.78 3.03 -34.07
N LEU A 248 3.61 2.52 -33.18
CA LEU A 248 3.39 2.62 -31.73
C LEU A 248 3.35 4.09 -31.28
N LEU A 249 4.32 4.88 -31.68
CA LEU A 249 4.44 6.27 -31.24
C LEU A 249 3.37 7.19 -31.84
N ASP A 250 2.97 6.95 -33.11
CA ASP A 250 1.97 7.75 -33.81
C ASP A 250 0.54 7.40 -33.37
N SER A 251 0.34 6.22 -32.74
CA SER A 251 -0.95 5.83 -32.15
C SER A 251 -1.25 6.49 -30.79
N HIS A 252 -0.28 7.20 -30.21
CA HIS A 252 -0.42 7.90 -28.94
C HIS A 252 0.04 9.36 -29.10
N ASP A 253 -0.75 10.30 -28.59
CA ASP A 253 -0.25 11.63 -28.29
C ASP A 253 0.68 11.58 -27.07
N ASP A 254 1.21 12.72 -26.63
CA ASP A 254 2.15 12.73 -25.53
C ASP A 254 1.52 12.33 -24.19
N GLU A 255 0.25 12.70 -23.96
CA GLU A 255 -0.50 12.31 -22.75
C GLU A 255 -0.80 10.80 -22.77
N GLY A 256 -1.26 10.29 -23.91
CA GLY A 256 -1.50 8.86 -24.10
C GLY A 256 -0.23 8.02 -23.95
N LEU A 257 0.90 8.50 -24.50
CA LEU A 257 2.20 7.83 -24.33
C LEU A 257 2.66 7.85 -22.87
N HIS A 258 2.49 8.97 -22.17
CA HIS A 258 2.77 9.05 -20.75
C HIS A 258 1.92 8.06 -19.94
N THR A 259 0.61 8.02 -20.23
CA THR A 259 -0.31 7.08 -19.60
C THR A 259 0.07 5.62 -19.88
N LEU A 260 0.51 5.30 -21.09
CA LEU A 260 1.00 3.96 -21.42
C LEU A 260 2.26 3.62 -20.60
N MET A 261 3.27 4.48 -20.65
CA MET A 261 4.56 4.23 -20.04
C MET A 261 4.53 4.22 -18.50
N THR A 262 3.50 4.79 -17.90
CA THR A 262 3.27 4.78 -16.44
C THR A 262 2.24 3.75 -15.98
N ASN A 263 1.71 2.93 -16.91
CA ASN A 263 0.75 1.87 -16.56
C ASN A 263 1.45 0.65 -15.96
N LEU A 264 2.04 0.83 -14.77
CA LEU A 264 2.58 -0.27 -13.98
C LEU A 264 1.45 -1.02 -13.27
N ALA A 265 1.64 -2.33 -13.05
CA ALA A 265 0.58 -3.18 -12.50
C ALA A 265 0.12 -2.78 -11.09
N GLY A 266 1.00 -2.18 -10.27
CA GLY A 266 0.60 -1.64 -8.96
C GLY A 266 -0.35 -0.44 -9.03
N HIS A 267 -0.60 0.12 -10.23
CA HIS A 267 -1.59 1.16 -10.51
C HIS A 267 -2.73 0.69 -11.42
N ASP A 268 -2.74 -0.59 -11.78
CA ASP A 268 -3.74 -1.20 -12.64
C ASP A 268 -4.68 -2.10 -11.80
N MET A 269 -5.91 -1.64 -11.63
CA MET A 269 -6.89 -2.30 -10.76
C MET A 269 -7.17 -3.73 -11.19
N GLU A 270 -7.29 -3.97 -12.51
CA GLU A 270 -7.57 -5.29 -13.05
C GLU A 270 -6.42 -6.26 -12.77
N SER A 271 -5.18 -5.83 -13.01
CA SER A 271 -3.99 -6.65 -12.73
C SER A 271 -3.87 -7.00 -11.24
N ILE A 272 -4.16 -6.05 -10.34
CA ILE A 272 -4.11 -6.28 -8.90
C ILE A 272 -5.19 -7.28 -8.46
N LEU A 273 -6.44 -7.09 -8.90
CA LEU A 273 -7.54 -7.96 -8.50
C LEU A 273 -7.37 -9.38 -9.05
N GLU A 274 -6.93 -9.55 -10.30
CA GLU A 274 -6.60 -10.87 -10.84
C GLU A 274 -5.56 -11.60 -9.98
N ALA A 275 -4.50 -10.90 -9.57
CA ALA A 275 -3.46 -11.47 -8.73
C ALA A 275 -3.98 -11.84 -7.32
N PHE A 276 -4.81 -10.99 -6.72
CA PHE A 276 -5.40 -11.27 -5.42
C PHE A 276 -6.36 -12.46 -5.47
N TYR A 277 -7.18 -12.55 -6.52
CA TYR A 277 -8.10 -13.70 -6.70
C TYR A 277 -7.35 -15.00 -6.96
N ALA A 278 -6.27 -14.97 -7.74
CA ALA A 278 -5.45 -16.15 -7.94
C ALA A 278 -4.79 -16.62 -6.64
N ALA A 279 -4.22 -15.69 -5.88
CA ALA A 279 -3.58 -15.97 -4.60
C ALA A 279 -4.56 -16.48 -3.51
N ASP A 280 -5.83 -16.09 -3.60
CA ASP A 280 -6.87 -16.52 -2.65
C ASP A 280 -7.21 -18.01 -2.75
N GLN A 281 -6.79 -18.67 -3.82
CA GLN A 281 -6.96 -20.10 -4.03
C GLN A 281 -5.77 -20.94 -3.53
N GLU A 282 -4.68 -20.28 -3.10
CA GLU A 282 -3.43 -20.92 -2.71
C GLU A 282 -3.32 -21.03 -1.18
N ASP A 283 -2.84 -22.17 -0.70
CA ASP A 283 -2.62 -22.42 0.75
C ASP A 283 -1.12 -22.28 1.10
N GLN A 284 -0.55 -21.13 0.75
CA GLN A 284 0.83 -20.77 1.07
C GLN A 284 0.98 -19.26 1.22
N PRO A 285 2.01 -18.78 1.92
CA PRO A 285 2.21 -17.35 2.09
C PRO A 285 2.50 -16.66 0.74
N GLN A 286 1.95 -15.48 0.54
CA GLN A 286 1.99 -14.74 -0.70
C GLN A 286 2.81 -13.45 -0.55
N CYS A 287 3.78 -13.24 -1.42
CA CYS A 287 4.51 -11.99 -1.54
C CYS A 287 4.16 -11.33 -2.88
N PHE A 288 3.47 -10.20 -2.85
CA PHE A 288 3.19 -9.42 -4.05
C PHE A 288 4.23 -8.31 -4.20
N VAL A 289 5.00 -8.34 -5.27
CA VAL A 289 5.92 -7.24 -5.61
C VAL A 289 5.23 -6.36 -6.63
N ALA A 290 4.59 -5.29 -6.15
CA ALA A 290 3.80 -4.38 -6.96
C ALA A 290 4.64 -3.19 -7.42
N TYR A 291 4.96 -3.16 -8.70
CA TYR A 291 5.65 -2.01 -9.32
C TYR A 291 4.73 -0.81 -9.34
N THR A 292 5.16 0.25 -8.71
CA THR A 292 4.44 1.53 -8.60
C THR A 292 5.33 2.71 -8.95
N ILE A 293 4.74 3.88 -8.95
CA ILE A 293 5.41 5.17 -9.11
C ILE A 293 5.14 5.98 -7.84
N LYS A 294 6.19 6.39 -7.16
CA LYS A 294 6.06 7.27 -6.00
C LYS A 294 5.48 8.62 -6.42
N GLY A 295 4.34 8.97 -5.84
CA GLY A 295 3.61 10.18 -6.22
C GLY A 295 2.74 10.04 -7.47
N PHE A 296 2.34 8.82 -7.86
CA PHE A 296 1.50 8.57 -9.05
C PHE A 296 0.29 9.50 -9.13
N GLY A 297 0.09 10.12 -10.30
CA GLY A 297 -1.00 11.07 -10.55
C GLY A 297 -0.84 12.46 -9.89
N MET A 298 0.26 12.71 -9.17
CA MET A 298 0.54 14.01 -8.54
C MET A 298 1.55 14.82 -9.36
N PRO A 299 1.61 16.15 -9.19
CA PRO A 299 2.56 17.02 -9.93
C PRO A 299 4.02 16.63 -9.77
N LEU A 300 4.41 15.99 -8.68
CA LEU A 300 5.79 15.57 -8.40
C LEU A 300 5.97 14.05 -8.56
N GLN A 301 5.13 13.38 -9.34
CA GLN A 301 5.27 11.93 -9.56
C GLN A 301 6.65 11.60 -10.17
N GLY A 302 7.30 10.57 -9.62
CA GLY A 302 8.62 10.14 -10.07
C GLY A 302 9.78 11.09 -9.72
N HIS A 303 9.53 12.28 -9.17
CA HIS A 303 10.62 13.20 -8.78
C HIS A 303 11.39 12.65 -7.58
N LYS A 304 12.73 12.73 -7.62
CA LYS A 304 13.59 12.17 -6.56
C LYS A 304 13.31 12.75 -5.16
N ASP A 305 12.96 14.04 -5.09
CA ASP A 305 12.77 14.77 -3.84
C ASP A 305 11.29 14.77 -3.37
N ASN A 306 10.49 13.78 -3.78
CA ASN A 306 9.07 13.76 -3.43
C ASN A 306 8.75 13.03 -2.11
N HIS A 307 9.75 12.50 -1.40
CA HIS A 307 9.50 11.70 -0.19
C HIS A 307 8.75 12.47 0.91
N ALA A 308 9.23 13.66 1.25
CA ALA A 308 8.62 14.56 2.22
C ALA A 308 7.98 15.80 1.57
N GLY A 309 8.01 15.88 0.24
CA GLY A 309 7.47 17.01 -0.51
C GLY A 309 5.96 17.13 -0.31
N LEU A 310 5.50 18.36 -0.07
CA LEU A 310 4.10 18.70 -0.01
C LEU A 310 3.76 19.59 -1.20
N MET A 311 2.64 19.35 -1.85
CA MET A 311 2.14 20.24 -2.91
C MET A 311 2.01 21.66 -2.40
N SER A 312 2.41 22.62 -3.22
CA SER A 312 2.11 24.03 -3.00
C SER A 312 0.58 24.27 -3.09
N PRO A 313 0.06 25.41 -2.60
CA PRO A 313 -1.35 25.75 -2.79
C PRO A 313 -1.79 25.74 -4.27
N GLU A 314 -0.92 26.22 -5.16
CA GLU A 314 -1.14 26.23 -6.61
C GLU A 314 -1.21 24.82 -7.17
N GLN A 315 -0.24 23.97 -6.85
CA GLN A 315 -0.23 22.56 -7.25
C GLN A 315 -1.46 21.79 -6.70
N MET A 316 -1.90 22.13 -5.48
CA MET A 316 -3.11 21.56 -4.91
C MET A 316 -4.36 21.99 -5.68
N ALA A 317 -4.43 23.25 -6.12
CA ALA A 317 -5.55 23.73 -6.94
C ALA A 317 -5.58 23.03 -8.31
N GLU A 318 -4.45 22.90 -8.99
CA GLU A 318 -4.30 22.16 -10.25
C GLU A 318 -4.69 20.68 -10.07
N PHE A 319 -4.20 20.04 -9.01
CA PHE A 319 -4.55 18.65 -8.70
C PHE A 319 -6.04 18.47 -8.43
N LYS A 320 -6.66 19.40 -7.72
CA LYS A 320 -8.10 19.40 -7.45
C LYS A 320 -8.92 19.55 -8.73
N GLU A 321 -8.52 20.43 -9.65
CA GLU A 321 -9.11 20.59 -10.97
C GLU A 321 -8.99 19.29 -11.80
N HIS A 322 -7.81 18.69 -11.81
CA HIS A 322 -7.57 17.40 -12.47
C HIS A 322 -8.48 16.29 -11.93
N MET A 323 -8.70 16.26 -10.61
CA MET A 323 -9.61 15.34 -9.95
C MET A 323 -11.10 15.74 -10.09
N LYS A 324 -11.41 16.85 -10.76
CA LYS A 324 -12.78 17.38 -10.98
C LYS A 324 -13.55 17.63 -9.69
N VAL A 325 -12.85 18.03 -8.62
CA VAL A 325 -13.45 18.35 -7.34
C VAL A 325 -13.66 19.87 -7.25
N SER A 326 -14.90 20.31 -7.05
CA SER A 326 -15.24 21.73 -6.93
C SER A 326 -14.86 22.31 -5.57
N ASP A 327 -14.78 23.65 -5.48
CA ASP A 327 -14.53 24.33 -4.21
C ASP A 327 -15.66 24.08 -3.21
N GLY A 328 -15.29 23.61 -2.02
CA GLY A 328 -16.23 23.27 -0.95
C GLY A 328 -16.71 21.82 -0.98
N GLU A 329 -16.36 21.05 -2.01
CA GLU A 329 -16.72 19.63 -2.15
C GLU A 329 -15.60 18.66 -1.74
N GLU A 330 -14.49 19.16 -1.18
CA GLU A 330 -13.31 18.35 -0.83
C GLU A 330 -13.60 17.23 0.17
N TRP A 331 -14.72 17.32 0.88
CA TRP A 331 -15.17 16.32 1.84
C TRP A 331 -16.40 15.55 1.38
N ASP A 332 -16.92 15.84 0.19
CA ASP A 332 -17.92 14.97 -0.42
C ASP A 332 -17.25 13.65 -0.83
N ARG A 333 -17.82 12.53 -0.39
CA ARG A 333 -17.25 11.19 -0.62
C ARG A 333 -17.15 10.81 -2.09
N PHE A 334 -17.94 11.42 -2.95
CA PHE A 334 -18.07 11.07 -4.36
C PHE A 334 -17.74 12.22 -5.30
N ALA A 335 -17.26 13.36 -4.79
CA ALA A 335 -16.86 14.49 -5.61
C ALA A 335 -15.82 14.06 -6.67
N GLY A 336 -15.96 14.58 -7.88
CA GLY A 336 -15.08 14.28 -9.01
C GLY A 336 -15.33 12.95 -9.70
N LEU A 337 -16.14 12.04 -9.14
CA LEU A 337 -16.49 10.78 -9.77
C LEU A 337 -17.66 10.95 -10.76
N SER A 338 -17.62 10.20 -11.86
CA SER A 338 -18.67 10.21 -12.89
C SER A 338 -19.82 9.23 -12.62
N SER A 339 -19.64 8.31 -11.68
CA SER A 339 -20.63 7.31 -11.31
C SER A 339 -21.72 7.91 -10.42
N ASP A 340 -22.91 7.31 -10.45
CA ASP A 340 -24.04 7.76 -9.62
C ASP A 340 -23.72 7.60 -8.13
N ALA A 341 -23.94 8.65 -7.34
CA ALA A 341 -23.63 8.68 -5.91
C ALA A 341 -24.38 7.61 -5.10
N ARG A 342 -25.61 7.24 -5.54
CA ARG A 342 -26.39 6.18 -4.88
C ARG A 342 -25.81 4.81 -5.20
N GLU A 343 -25.37 4.57 -6.44
CA GLU A 343 -24.70 3.32 -6.82
C GLU A 343 -23.41 3.16 -6.03
N LEU A 344 -22.61 4.22 -5.92
CA LEU A 344 -21.38 4.21 -5.12
C LEU A 344 -21.66 3.97 -3.64
N SER A 345 -22.71 4.60 -3.08
CA SER A 345 -23.09 4.37 -1.69
C SER A 345 -23.51 2.92 -1.44
N ASN A 346 -24.34 2.37 -2.34
CA ASN A 346 -24.76 0.97 -2.27
C ASN A 346 -23.56 0.02 -2.39
N PHE A 347 -22.63 0.31 -3.29
CA PHE A 347 -21.39 -0.46 -3.40
C PHE A 347 -20.62 -0.49 -2.07
N LEU A 348 -20.39 0.68 -1.45
CA LEU A 348 -19.67 0.76 -0.19
C LEU A 348 -20.35 -0.03 0.95
N GLU A 349 -21.68 -0.15 0.94
CA GLU A 349 -22.42 -0.96 1.90
C GLU A 349 -22.24 -2.47 1.68
N THR A 350 -21.93 -2.88 0.45
CA THR A 350 -21.73 -4.30 0.08
C THR A 350 -20.29 -4.76 0.18
N VAL A 351 -19.35 -3.85 0.40
CA VAL A 351 -17.92 -4.17 0.55
C VAL A 351 -17.73 -5.21 1.67
N PRO A 352 -17.08 -6.38 1.40
CA PRO A 352 -16.95 -7.45 2.39
C PRO A 352 -16.30 -6.99 3.69
N PHE A 353 -15.30 -6.14 3.60
CA PHE A 353 -14.66 -5.52 4.77
C PHE A 353 -15.66 -4.70 5.62
N ALA A 354 -16.58 -3.98 4.99
CA ALA A 354 -17.60 -3.19 5.68
C ALA A 354 -18.62 -4.04 6.44
N ALA A 355 -18.91 -5.25 5.95
CA ALA A 355 -19.82 -6.21 6.58
C ALA A 355 -19.30 -6.79 7.91
N SER A 356 -18.05 -6.53 8.27
CA SER A 356 -17.40 -7.13 9.44
C SER A 356 -17.94 -6.68 10.81
N GLY A 357 -18.86 -5.71 10.87
CA GLY A 357 -19.32 -5.14 12.13
C GLY A 357 -18.20 -4.47 12.93
N GLU A 358 -18.24 -4.58 14.26
CA GLU A 358 -17.19 -4.05 15.12
C GLU A 358 -15.96 -4.97 15.08
N ARG A 359 -14.85 -4.45 14.57
CA ARG A 359 -13.56 -5.19 14.48
C ARG A 359 -12.73 -5.13 15.75
N ARG A 360 -13.02 -4.17 16.63
CA ARG A 360 -12.34 -4.04 17.93
C ARG A 360 -13.10 -4.80 19.00
N HIS A 361 -12.52 -5.90 19.42
CA HIS A 361 -13.00 -6.59 20.61
C HIS A 361 -12.31 -5.98 21.85
N ASN A 362 -13.09 -5.38 22.73
CA ASN A 362 -12.60 -4.95 24.02
C ASN A 362 -12.54 -6.15 24.95
N SER A 363 -11.38 -6.38 25.54
CA SER A 363 -11.27 -7.37 26.63
C SER A 363 -12.21 -6.99 27.77
N PRO A 364 -12.84 -7.96 28.45
CA PRO A 364 -13.59 -7.68 29.67
C PRO A 364 -12.71 -6.90 30.64
N LYS A 365 -13.27 -5.88 31.28
CA LYS A 365 -12.54 -5.16 32.34
C LYS A 365 -12.29 -6.13 33.47
N VAL A 366 -11.04 -6.49 33.67
CA VAL A 366 -10.63 -7.31 34.82
C VAL A 366 -10.36 -6.36 35.98
N HIS A 367 -10.96 -6.66 37.15
CA HIS A 367 -10.64 -5.93 38.36
C HIS A 367 -9.19 -6.24 38.78
N ILE A 368 -8.33 -5.23 38.64
CA ILE A 368 -6.95 -5.32 39.12
C ILE A 368 -6.93 -4.87 40.59
N PRO A 369 -6.57 -5.72 41.55
CA PRO A 369 -6.45 -5.31 42.93
C PRO A 369 -5.47 -4.15 43.06
N GLN A 370 -5.82 -3.14 43.81
CA GLN A 370 -4.93 -1.97 44.07
C GLN A 370 -3.64 -2.37 44.80
N ARG A 371 -3.63 -3.52 45.43
CA ARG A 371 -2.49 -4.05 46.16
C ARG A 371 -2.41 -5.56 46.03
N PHE A 372 -1.27 -6.05 45.57
CA PHE A 372 -0.96 -7.47 45.62
C PHE A 372 -0.22 -7.76 46.92
N GLU A 373 -0.73 -8.68 47.73
CA GLU A 373 0.05 -9.25 48.82
C GLU A 373 1.09 -10.19 48.22
N THR A 374 2.30 -9.72 48.07
CA THR A 374 3.43 -10.59 47.74
C THR A 374 4.01 -11.15 49.03
N LYS A 375 3.95 -12.46 49.16
CA LYS A 375 4.74 -13.11 50.22
C LYS A 375 6.22 -12.98 49.85
N PRO A 376 7.08 -12.45 50.71
CA PRO A 376 8.50 -12.46 50.45
C PRO A 376 8.96 -13.90 50.27
N THR A 377 9.68 -14.16 49.19
CA THR A 377 10.31 -15.46 48.98
C THR A 377 11.48 -15.61 49.94
N GLU A 378 11.57 -16.74 50.61
CA GLU A 378 12.70 -17.05 51.50
C GLU A 378 14.04 -17.13 50.75
N ARG A 379 14.01 -17.23 49.45
CA ARG A 379 15.16 -17.20 48.57
C ARG A 379 14.96 -16.21 47.45
N ALA A 380 15.91 -15.34 47.24
CA ALA A 380 15.94 -14.50 46.05
C ALA A 380 16.05 -15.39 44.82
N ALA A 381 15.13 -15.26 43.91
CA ALA A 381 15.29 -15.84 42.57
C ALA A 381 16.40 -15.06 41.85
N THR A 382 17.53 -15.71 41.64
CA THR A 382 18.74 -15.06 41.14
C THR A 382 19.00 -15.39 39.70
N GLN A 383 18.03 -15.93 39.01
CA GLN A 383 18.37 -16.49 37.74
C GLN A 383 17.50 -16.06 36.64
N PHE A 384 18.07 -15.52 35.65
CA PHE A 384 17.62 -15.45 34.27
C PHE A 384 18.79 -15.65 33.33
#